data_9da3e26d31ae6e5719729a333dde1947
#
_entry.id   9da3e26d31ae6e5719729a333dde1947
#
_cell.length_a   1.000
_cell.length_b   1.000
_cell.length_c   1.000
_cell.angle_alpha   90.00
_cell.angle_beta   90.00
_cell.angle_gamma   90.00
#
_symmetry.space_group_name_H-M   'P 1'
#
loop_
_entity.id
_entity.type
_entity.pdbx_description
1 polymer ?
#
loop_
_entity_poly.entity_id
_entity_poly.type
_entity_poly.pdbx_seq_one_letter_code
_entity_poly.pdbx_strand_id
1 'polypeptide(L)'
;MLDPLVNPSIPIAAAIGFLCLALLVARRAVRRRRLARLTRAQEESRVNISRGELVTTTLPDLMRTIAEYRASGMLELTAPTETFSLYFLFGRIFHAVGPALEGEAALGRALRLTNASYRFDTKIRLPRETTISAGVAERVPSEATRSR
;
A
#
# COMPACT_ATOMS: atom_id res chain seq x y z
N MET A 1 -39.23 -39.58 -54.83
CA MET A 1 -38.44 -40.23 -53.82
C MET A 1 -37.16 -39.45 -53.75
N LEU A 2 -37.08 -38.44 -52.84
CA LEU A 2 -35.89 -37.55 -52.63
C LEU A 2 -35.60 -37.57 -51.16
N ASP A 3 -34.48 -38.24 -50.77
CA ASP A 3 -33.97 -38.24 -49.45
C ASP A 3 -33.34 -36.88 -49.12
N PRO A 4 -33.69 -36.26 -47.99
CA PRO A 4 -32.99 -35.06 -47.55
C PRO A 4 -31.67 -35.49 -46.87
N LEU A 5 -30.56 -35.17 -47.53
CA LEU A 5 -29.21 -35.22 -46.95
C LEU A 5 -29.14 -34.36 -45.69
N VAL A 6 -29.37 -34.96 -44.54
CA VAL A 6 -29.09 -34.34 -43.24
C VAL A 6 -27.57 -34.27 -43.08
N ASN A 7 -27.02 -33.09 -43.22
CA ASN A 7 -25.61 -32.80 -43.13
C ASN A 7 -25.21 -32.80 -41.64
N PRO A 8 -24.48 -33.80 -41.07
CA PRO A 8 -24.22 -33.93 -39.63
C PRO A 8 -23.12 -32.98 -39.12
N SER A 9 -22.58 -32.12 -39.98
CA SER A 9 -21.45 -31.25 -39.67
C SER A 9 -21.83 -29.95 -38.96
N ILE A 10 -23.09 -29.54 -39.00
CA ILE A 10 -23.56 -28.27 -38.42
C ILE A 10 -23.58 -28.28 -36.87
N PRO A 11 -23.95 -29.38 -36.15
CA PRO A 11 -23.98 -29.37 -34.70
C PRO A 11 -22.59 -29.31 -34.02
N ILE A 12 -21.56 -29.84 -34.69
CA ILE A 12 -20.19 -29.91 -34.15
C ILE A 12 -19.55 -28.50 -34.15
N ALA A 13 -19.72 -27.74 -35.18
CA ALA A 13 -19.18 -26.37 -35.26
C ALA A 13 -19.85 -25.45 -34.22
N ALA A 14 -21.17 -25.58 -34.01
CA ALA A 14 -21.90 -24.84 -33.00
C ALA A 14 -21.43 -25.19 -31.56
N ALA A 15 -21.19 -26.48 -31.29
CA ALA A 15 -20.69 -26.92 -29.97
C ALA A 15 -19.28 -26.39 -29.65
N ILE A 16 -18.36 -26.34 -30.61
CA ILE A 16 -17.01 -25.79 -30.45
C ILE A 16 -17.08 -24.27 -30.19
N GLY A 17 -17.92 -23.55 -30.92
CA GLY A 17 -18.13 -22.12 -30.73
C GLY A 17 -18.64 -21.78 -29.30
N PHE A 18 -19.60 -22.57 -28.80
CA PHE A 18 -20.14 -22.40 -27.46
C PHE A 18 -19.10 -22.71 -26.36
N LEU A 19 -18.26 -23.73 -26.55
CA LEU A 19 -17.19 -24.10 -25.65
C LEU A 19 -16.11 -22.99 -25.58
N CYS A 20 -15.71 -22.45 -26.72
CA CYS A 20 -14.77 -21.33 -26.80
C CYS A 20 -15.31 -20.07 -26.09
N LEU A 21 -16.59 -19.75 -26.31
CA LEU A 21 -17.22 -18.62 -25.67
C LEU A 21 -17.31 -18.81 -24.16
N ALA A 22 -17.67 -19.98 -23.67
CA ALA A 22 -17.72 -20.34 -22.26
C ALA A 22 -16.34 -20.23 -21.59
N LEU A 23 -15.28 -20.69 -22.26
CA LEU A 23 -13.89 -20.56 -21.78
C LEU A 23 -13.42 -19.11 -21.72
N LEU A 24 -13.79 -18.27 -22.68
CA LEU A 24 -13.47 -16.85 -22.68
C LEU A 24 -14.18 -16.11 -21.53
N VAL A 25 -15.45 -16.42 -21.30
CA VAL A 25 -16.22 -15.85 -20.18
C VAL A 25 -15.66 -16.31 -18.84
N ALA A 26 -15.34 -17.60 -18.68
CA ALA A 26 -14.73 -18.13 -17.48
C ALA A 26 -13.35 -17.50 -17.19
N ARG A 27 -12.50 -17.35 -18.21
CA ARG A 27 -11.21 -16.65 -18.08
C ARG A 27 -11.37 -15.19 -17.66
N ARG A 28 -12.36 -14.49 -18.23
CA ARG A 28 -12.68 -13.10 -17.84
C ARG A 28 -13.19 -13.01 -16.39
N ALA A 29 -14.04 -13.95 -15.97
CA ALA A 29 -14.55 -13.99 -14.61
C ALA A 29 -13.45 -14.27 -13.57
N VAL A 30 -12.54 -15.21 -13.86
CA VAL A 30 -11.38 -15.51 -13.00
C VAL A 30 -10.44 -14.30 -12.89
N ARG A 31 -10.18 -13.62 -14.01
CA ARG A 31 -9.34 -12.41 -14.04
C ARG A 31 -9.95 -11.27 -13.21
N ARG A 32 -11.27 -11.05 -13.32
CA ARG A 32 -12.00 -10.06 -12.51
C ARG A 32 -11.97 -10.40 -11.02
N ARG A 33 -12.10 -11.68 -10.64
CA ARG A 33 -12.02 -12.12 -9.23
C ARG A 33 -10.60 -11.95 -8.65
N ARG A 34 -9.55 -12.18 -9.45
CA ARG A 34 -8.18 -11.92 -9.02
C ARG A 34 -7.91 -10.43 -8.80
N LEU A 35 -8.36 -9.57 -9.71
CA LEU A 35 -8.24 -8.11 -9.57
C LEU A 35 -9.02 -7.58 -8.36
N ALA A 36 -10.24 -8.08 -8.13
CA ALA A 36 -11.05 -7.70 -6.98
C ALA A 36 -10.44 -8.15 -5.63
N ARG A 37 -9.73 -9.29 -5.59
CA ARG A 37 -9.00 -9.72 -4.38
C ARG A 37 -7.76 -8.85 -4.11
N LEU A 38 -7.04 -8.46 -5.15
CA LEU A 38 -5.88 -7.57 -5.02
C LEU A 38 -6.29 -6.17 -4.56
N THR A 39 -7.40 -5.63 -5.08
CA THR A 39 -7.95 -4.33 -4.63
C THR A 39 -8.43 -4.38 -3.18
N ARG A 40 -9.09 -5.47 -2.76
CA ARG A 40 -9.53 -5.62 -1.35
C ARG A 40 -8.34 -5.72 -0.39
N ALA A 41 -7.35 -6.56 -0.69
CA ALA A 41 -6.14 -6.67 0.12
C ALA A 41 -5.39 -5.33 0.21
N GLN A 42 -5.41 -4.54 -0.86
CA GLN A 42 -4.80 -3.22 -0.90
C GLN A 42 -5.61 -2.15 -0.16
N GLU A 43 -6.93 -2.26 -0.12
CA GLU A 43 -7.80 -1.42 0.71
C GLU A 43 -7.70 -1.76 2.20
N GLU A 44 -7.69 -3.03 2.58
CA GLU A 44 -7.49 -3.48 3.96
C GLU A 44 -6.11 -3.05 4.49
N SER A 45 -5.07 -3.12 3.67
CA SER A 45 -3.74 -2.62 4.02
C SER A 45 -3.70 -1.09 4.13
N ARG A 46 -4.44 -0.35 3.30
CA ARG A 46 -4.57 1.10 3.41
C ARG A 46 -5.27 1.52 4.72
N VAL A 47 -6.29 0.77 5.15
CA VAL A 47 -6.99 1.02 6.42
C VAL A 47 -6.05 0.78 7.61
N ASN A 48 -5.19 -0.24 7.54
CA ASN A 48 -4.27 -0.58 8.62
C ASN A 48 -3.12 0.43 8.78
N ILE A 49 -2.76 1.18 7.73
CA ILE A 49 -1.76 2.27 7.79
C ILE A 49 -2.42 3.61 8.19
N SER A 50 -3.73 3.78 7.95
CA SER A 50 -4.37 5.09 8.02
C SER A 50 -4.48 5.67 9.42
N ARG A 51 -4.61 4.86 10.46
CA ARG A 51 -4.69 5.31 11.87
C ARG A 51 -4.41 4.16 12.82
N GLY A 52 -3.77 4.46 13.95
CA GLY A 52 -3.51 3.49 15.02
C GLY A 52 -2.73 4.10 16.17
N GLU A 53 -2.19 3.24 17.03
CA GLU A 53 -1.37 3.61 18.18
C GLU A 53 0.00 2.93 18.12
N LEU A 54 1.06 3.65 18.49
CA LEU A 54 2.43 3.13 18.53
C LEU A 54 2.66 2.10 19.64
N VAL A 55 1.70 1.91 20.54
CA VAL A 55 1.74 0.84 21.57
C VAL A 55 1.68 -0.55 20.92
N THR A 56 0.92 -0.68 19.82
CA THR A 56 0.73 -1.96 19.10
C THR A 56 1.66 -2.13 17.91
N THR A 57 2.17 -1.02 17.38
CA THR A 57 3.03 -1.02 16.19
C THR A 57 4.15 -0.02 16.40
N THR A 58 5.40 -0.41 16.20
CA THR A 58 6.52 0.53 16.32
C THR A 58 6.59 1.49 15.14
N LEU A 59 7.13 2.69 15.33
CA LEU A 59 7.31 3.64 14.23
C LEU A 59 8.19 3.07 13.09
N PRO A 60 9.31 2.35 13.35
CA PRO A 60 10.08 1.67 12.31
C PRO A 60 9.27 0.64 11.51
N ASP A 61 8.40 -0.13 12.16
CA ASP A 61 7.54 -1.12 11.47
C ASP A 61 6.52 -0.43 10.56
N LEU A 62 5.95 0.68 11.03
CA LEU A 62 5.03 1.50 10.25
C LEU A 62 5.73 2.12 9.03
N MET A 63 6.95 2.65 9.22
CA MET A 63 7.76 3.20 8.14
C MET A 63 8.14 2.12 7.10
N ARG A 64 8.47 0.90 7.54
CA ARG A 64 8.72 -0.24 6.66
C ARG A 64 7.48 -0.59 5.84
N THR A 65 6.32 -0.63 6.46
CA THR A 65 5.05 -0.87 5.78
C THR A 65 4.77 0.22 4.73
N ILE A 66 4.98 1.50 5.08
CA ILE A 66 4.86 2.62 4.13
C ILE A 66 5.83 2.47 2.95
N ALA A 67 7.06 2.00 3.20
CA ALA A 67 8.07 1.75 2.18
C ALA A 67 7.70 0.59 1.25
N GLU A 68 7.21 -0.53 1.77
CA GLU A 68 6.75 -1.71 1.02
C GLU A 68 5.62 -1.34 0.05
N TYR A 69 4.66 -0.54 0.51
CA TYR A 69 3.55 -0.06 -0.32
C TYR A 69 3.92 1.14 -1.20
N ARG A 70 5.15 1.66 -1.10
CA ARG A 70 5.61 2.86 -1.80
C ARG A 70 4.63 4.02 -1.66
N ALA A 71 4.02 4.14 -0.48
CA ALA A 71 2.98 5.12 -0.24
C ALA A 71 3.58 6.54 -0.18
N SER A 72 2.81 7.52 -0.64
CA SER A 72 3.13 8.94 -0.54
C SER A 72 2.08 9.63 0.32
N GLY A 73 2.50 10.50 1.23
CA GLY A 73 1.59 11.16 2.16
C GLY A 73 2.32 11.71 3.39
N MET A 74 1.55 12.10 4.39
CA MET A 74 2.04 12.57 5.69
C MET A 74 1.60 11.60 6.78
N LEU A 75 2.55 11.19 7.60
CA LEU A 75 2.31 10.49 8.85
C LEU A 75 2.37 11.49 9.99
N GLU A 76 1.23 11.76 10.60
CA GLU A 76 1.11 12.57 11.81
C GLU A 76 1.20 11.66 13.03
N LEU A 77 2.09 12.00 13.95
CA LEU A 77 2.28 11.33 15.24
C LEU A 77 1.87 12.30 16.34
N THR A 78 0.88 11.94 17.12
CA THR A 78 0.39 12.77 18.24
C THR A 78 0.69 12.05 19.57
N ALA A 79 1.68 12.55 20.29
CA ALA A 79 1.96 12.18 21.66
C ALA A 79 1.32 13.20 22.64
N PRO A 80 1.22 12.91 23.94
CA PRO A 80 0.57 13.79 24.91
C PRO A 80 1.16 15.20 24.98
N THR A 81 2.44 15.38 24.68
CA THR A 81 3.16 16.64 24.80
C THR A 81 3.68 17.20 23.49
N GLU A 82 3.70 16.41 22.42
CA GLU A 82 4.34 16.81 21.18
C GLU A 82 3.69 16.13 19.97
N THR A 83 3.68 16.82 18.84
CA THR A 83 3.16 16.30 17.56
C THR A 83 4.26 16.40 16.51
N PHE A 84 4.41 15.34 15.71
CA PHE A 84 5.35 15.28 14.60
C PHE A 84 4.62 14.99 13.28
N SER A 85 5.10 15.60 12.21
CA SER A 85 4.64 15.35 10.84
C SER A 85 5.80 14.81 10.02
N LEU A 86 5.68 13.56 9.57
CA LEU A 86 6.66 12.87 8.75
C LEU A 86 6.13 12.73 7.32
N TYR A 87 6.86 13.24 6.34
CA TYR A 87 6.42 13.28 4.94
C TYR A 87 7.14 12.22 4.12
N PHE A 88 6.34 11.44 3.39
CA PHE A 88 6.80 10.32 2.57
C PHE A 88 6.49 10.56 1.09
N LEU A 89 7.46 10.22 0.24
CA LEU A 89 7.31 10.21 -1.21
C LEU A 89 7.78 8.85 -1.74
N PHE A 90 6.86 8.10 -2.38
CA PHE A 90 7.11 6.75 -2.87
C PHE A 90 7.71 5.80 -1.81
N GLY A 91 7.23 5.89 -0.57
CA GLY A 91 7.67 5.08 0.55
C GLY A 91 8.95 5.56 1.24
N ARG A 92 9.58 6.63 0.77
CA ARG A 92 10.79 7.21 1.38
C ARG A 92 10.45 8.47 2.14
N ILE A 93 10.96 8.59 3.37
CA ILE A 93 10.84 9.82 4.12
C ILE A 93 11.79 10.87 3.54
N PHE A 94 11.31 12.10 3.33
CA PHE A 94 12.11 13.19 2.78
C PHE A 94 12.06 14.46 3.61
N HIS A 95 11.07 14.58 4.50
CA HIS A 95 10.92 15.75 5.37
C HIS A 95 10.25 15.34 6.69
N ALA A 96 10.66 15.96 7.79
CA ALA A 96 10.06 15.76 9.10
C ALA A 96 9.99 17.07 9.84
N VAL A 97 8.90 17.30 10.55
CA VAL A 97 8.65 18.51 11.35
C VAL A 97 8.14 18.09 12.74
N GLY A 98 8.69 18.71 13.76
CA GLY A 98 8.23 18.63 15.15
C GLY A 98 8.03 20.01 15.76
N PRO A 99 7.67 20.11 17.05
CA PRO A 99 7.35 21.40 17.69
C PRO A 99 8.47 22.44 17.68
N ALA A 100 9.73 22.00 17.72
CA ALA A 100 10.92 22.86 17.71
C ALA A 100 12.07 22.25 16.91
N LEU A 101 11.80 21.23 16.09
CA LEU A 101 12.80 20.44 15.37
C LEU A 101 12.34 20.18 13.93
N GLU A 102 13.30 20.14 13.01
CA GLU A 102 13.06 19.76 11.62
C GLU A 102 14.08 18.73 11.14
N GLY A 103 13.75 18.04 10.08
CA GLY A 103 14.63 17.09 9.42
C GLY A 103 15.02 15.91 10.28
N GLU A 104 16.30 15.57 10.28
CA GLU A 104 16.84 14.40 10.98
C GLU A 104 16.68 14.49 12.50
N ALA A 105 16.73 15.69 13.07
CA ALA A 105 16.53 15.90 14.52
C ALA A 105 15.08 15.60 14.92
N ALA A 106 14.09 16.05 14.11
CA ALA A 106 12.69 15.73 14.34
C ALA A 106 12.40 14.24 14.16
N LEU A 107 12.97 13.61 13.13
CA LEU A 107 12.86 12.16 12.92
C LEU A 107 13.46 11.37 14.08
N GLY A 108 14.68 11.73 14.54
CA GLY A 108 15.34 11.06 15.66
C GLY A 108 14.55 11.18 16.96
N ARG A 109 13.84 12.28 17.17
CA ARG A 109 12.94 12.45 18.32
C ARG A 109 11.67 11.61 18.15
N ALA A 110 11.05 11.63 16.99
CA ALA A 110 9.85 10.84 16.67
C ALA A 110 10.09 9.32 16.83
N LEU A 111 11.26 8.82 16.46
CA LEU A 111 11.64 7.40 16.60
C LEU A 111 11.71 6.92 18.06
N ARG A 112 11.83 7.84 19.02
CA ARG A 112 11.83 7.52 20.46
C ARG A 112 10.44 7.51 21.08
N LEU A 113 9.41 7.86 20.32
CA LEU A 113 8.04 7.84 20.82
C LEU A 113 7.56 6.38 20.93
N THR A 114 7.12 6.01 22.13
CA THR A 114 6.55 4.68 22.40
C THR A 114 5.06 4.72 22.67
N ASN A 115 4.52 5.91 22.95
CA ASN A 115 3.10 6.12 23.25
C ASN A 115 2.60 7.34 22.46
N ALA A 116 2.17 7.11 21.25
CA ALA A 116 1.58 8.14 20.40
C ALA A 116 0.52 7.50 19.51
N SER A 117 -0.52 8.26 19.20
CA SER A 117 -1.42 7.91 18.11
C SER A 117 -0.81 8.34 16.78
N TYR A 118 -1.11 7.60 15.73
CA TYR A 118 -0.67 7.97 14.38
C TYR A 118 -1.83 8.04 13.40
N ARG A 119 -1.68 8.92 12.41
CA ARG A 119 -2.59 9.07 11.28
C ARG A 119 -1.80 9.28 10.01
N PHE A 120 -2.05 8.45 8.99
CA PHE A 120 -1.45 8.61 7.66
C PHE A 120 -2.47 9.21 6.68
N ASP A 121 -2.14 10.35 6.11
CA ASP A 121 -2.97 11.05 5.14
C ASP A 121 -2.28 11.13 3.77
N THR A 122 -2.92 10.55 2.75
CA THR A 122 -2.43 10.54 1.36
C THR A 122 -2.94 11.72 0.53
N LYS A 123 -3.87 12.52 1.06
CA LYS A 123 -4.55 13.59 0.31
C LYS A 123 -3.95 14.97 0.54
N ILE A 124 -2.84 15.08 1.27
CA ILE A 124 -2.20 16.35 1.57
C ILE A 124 -1.30 16.83 0.42
N ARG A 125 -1.07 18.15 0.37
CA ARG A 125 0.02 18.71 -0.43
C ARG A 125 1.34 18.45 0.28
N LEU A 126 2.24 17.74 -0.41
CA LEU A 126 3.59 17.50 0.10
C LEU A 126 4.41 18.80 0.02
N PRO A 127 5.24 19.09 1.05
CA PRO A 127 6.18 20.20 1.01
C PRO A 127 7.19 20.00 -0.13
N ARG A 128 7.75 21.09 -0.64
CA ARG A 128 8.81 21.05 -1.66
C ARG A 128 10.20 20.91 -1.05
N GLU A 129 10.30 21.15 0.24
CA GLU A 129 11.55 21.14 0.97
C GLU A 129 11.91 19.70 1.37
N THR A 130 13.17 19.35 1.19
CA THR A 130 13.75 18.07 1.61
C THR A 130 14.72 18.37 2.75
N THR A 131 14.43 17.89 3.96
CA THR A 131 15.27 18.12 5.14
C THR A 131 15.93 16.84 5.65
N ILE A 132 15.66 15.69 5.05
CA ILE A 132 16.23 14.40 5.41
C ILE A 132 17.07 13.89 4.26
N SER A 133 18.34 13.61 4.53
CA SER A 133 19.28 13.05 3.54
C SER A 133 18.88 11.63 3.15
N ALA A 134 19.04 11.29 1.87
CA ALA A 134 18.70 9.98 1.32
C ALA A 134 19.32 8.80 2.10
N GLY A 135 20.51 8.99 2.68
CA GLY A 135 21.21 7.97 3.47
C GLY A 135 20.57 7.66 4.82
N VAL A 136 19.86 8.59 5.44
CA VAL A 136 19.14 8.40 6.71
C VAL A 136 17.79 7.76 6.47
N ALA A 137 17.10 8.16 5.41
CA ALA A 137 15.82 7.58 5.00
C ALA A 137 15.90 6.05 4.73
N GLU A 138 17.07 5.56 4.34
CA GLU A 138 17.29 4.14 4.02
C GLU A 138 17.71 3.30 5.24
N ARG A 139 18.32 3.91 6.27
CA ARG A 139 18.81 3.20 7.46
C ARG A 139 17.71 2.86 8.48
N VAL A 140 16.65 3.64 8.55
CA VAL A 140 15.60 3.48 9.57
C VAL A 140 14.91 2.11 9.53
N PRO A 141 14.58 1.49 8.39
CA PRO A 141 13.97 0.16 8.35
C PRO A 141 14.92 -0.99 8.72
N SER A 142 16.26 -0.77 8.68
CA SER A 142 17.27 -1.85 8.82
C SER A 142 17.71 -2.10 10.26
N GLU A 143 17.63 -1.12 11.14
CA GLU A 143 18.15 -1.27 12.52
C GLU A 143 17.25 -2.10 13.45
N ALA A 144 15.96 -2.22 13.15
CA ALA A 144 15.02 -3.01 13.95
C ALA A 144 15.28 -4.53 13.90
N THR A 145 16.15 -5.02 13.02
CA THR A 145 16.42 -6.46 12.86
C THR A 145 17.66 -6.94 13.64
N ARG A 146 18.43 -6.05 14.29
CA ARG A 146 19.70 -6.41 14.95
C ARG A 146 19.63 -6.58 16.48
N SER A 147 18.46 -6.49 17.09
CA SER A 147 18.30 -6.72 18.53
C SER A 147 17.46 -7.98 18.80
N ARG A 148 18.01 -9.14 18.47
CA ARG A 148 17.63 -10.43 19.08
C ARG A 148 18.85 -11.32 19.20
#